data_5ebabe45947e0a8b8d170c81757d596c
#
_entry.id   5ebabe45947e0a8b8d170c81757d596c
#
_cell.length_a   1.000
_cell.length_b   1.000
_cell.length_c   1.000
_cell.angle_alpha   90.00
_cell.angle_beta   90.00
_cell.angle_gamma   90.00
#
_symmetry.space_group_name_H-M   'P 1'
#
loop_
_entity.id
_entity.type
_entity.pdbx_description
1 polymer ?
#
loop_
_entity_poly.entity_id
_entity_poly.type
_entity_poly.pdbx_seq_one_letter_code
_entity_poly.pdbx_strand_id
1 'polypeptide(L)'
;MFSSGYHMNTGILPAVTDANTLILADKLVHASLIDGIRLSAAKCIRYRHQDYAQLENLLAKHHGEYHWIIVVTESVFSMDGDVASLDRLVELKRRYTNVMLYVDEAHGIAVRGQRGLGVAEEQGCLKDIDFLCGTFGKAMASVGAYVVCRKVIRDYLVNRMRTLIFTTALPPINVAWMRFV
;
A
#
# COMPACT_ATOMS: atom_id res chain seq x y z
N MET A 1 5.61 7.94 -9.82
CA MET A 1 4.70 7.16 -10.69
C MET A 1 5.44 5.95 -11.23
N PHE A 2 4.74 4.89 -11.58
CA PHE A 2 5.26 3.57 -11.98
C PHE A 2 4.56 3.11 -13.24
N SER A 3 5.16 2.17 -13.98
CA SER A 3 4.60 1.61 -15.20
C SER A 3 3.34 0.75 -14.97
N SER A 4 3.15 0.19 -13.77
CA SER A 4 1.94 -0.53 -13.38
C SER A 4 1.84 -0.67 -11.86
N GLY A 5 0.64 -1.01 -11.35
CA GLY A 5 0.45 -1.36 -9.94
C GLY A 5 1.26 -2.57 -9.52
N TYR A 6 1.44 -3.54 -10.41
CA TYR A 6 2.28 -4.71 -10.15
C TYR A 6 3.74 -4.31 -9.89
N HIS A 7 4.37 -3.51 -10.77
CA HIS A 7 5.73 -3.01 -10.58
C HIS A 7 5.88 -2.14 -9.33
N MET A 8 4.84 -1.38 -8.99
CA MET A 8 4.81 -0.58 -7.78
C MET A 8 4.88 -1.48 -6.54
N ASN A 9 3.97 -2.43 -6.39
CA ASN A 9 3.87 -3.31 -5.23
C ASN A 9 5.09 -4.23 -5.09
N THR A 10 5.56 -4.82 -6.20
CA THR A 10 6.77 -5.67 -6.20
C THR A 10 8.07 -4.90 -5.97
N GLY A 11 8.05 -3.59 -6.09
CA GLY A 11 9.23 -2.76 -5.89
C GLY A 11 9.29 -2.04 -4.55
N ILE A 12 8.17 -1.51 -4.04
CA ILE A 12 8.16 -0.75 -2.79
C ILE A 12 8.52 -1.64 -1.60
N LEU A 13 7.81 -2.76 -1.42
CA LEU A 13 8.00 -3.63 -0.26
C LEU A 13 9.47 -4.07 -0.08
N PRO A 14 10.14 -4.66 -1.09
CA PRO A 14 11.56 -5.03 -0.93
C PRO A 14 12.49 -3.81 -0.80
N ALA A 15 12.11 -2.62 -1.27
CA ALA A 15 12.95 -1.44 -1.13
C ALA A 15 12.95 -0.86 0.29
N VAL A 16 11.81 -0.94 1.00
CA VAL A 16 11.60 -0.28 2.32
C VAL A 16 11.71 -1.25 3.50
N THR A 17 12.00 -2.52 3.26
CA THR A 17 12.07 -3.55 4.31
C THR A 17 13.45 -4.22 4.35
N ASP A 18 13.77 -4.77 5.50
CA ASP A 18 14.96 -5.56 5.77
C ASP A 18 14.64 -6.75 6.71
N ALA A 19 15.65 -7.47 7.16
CA ALA A 19 15.49 -8.61 8.08
C ALA A 19 14.94 -8.20 9.47
N ASN A 20 15.04 -6.92 9.84
CA ASN A 20 14.51 -6.36 11.09
C ASN A 20 13.10 -5.77 10.93
N THR A 21 12.48 -6.01 9.79
CA THR A 21 11.11 -5.57 9.49
C THR A 21 10.15 -6.76 9.54
N LEU A 22 8.98 -6.56 10.13
CA LEU A 22 7.86 -7.50 10.06
C LEU A 22 6.78 -6.96 9.12
N ILE A 23 6.30 -7.80 8.21
CA ILE A 23 5.12 -7.49 7.40
C ILE A 23 3.93 -8.27 7.98
N LEU A 24 2.85 -7.55 8.31
CA LEU A 24 1.55 -8.13 8.67
C LEU A 24 0.59 -7.89 7.51
N ALA A 25 0.32 -8.92 6.71
CA ALA A 25 -0.51 -8.81 5.52
C ALA A 25 -1.86 -9.48 5.68
N ASP A 26 -2.93 -8.82 5.23
CA ASP A 26 -4.23 -9.47 5.09
C ASP A 26 -4.13 -10.68 4.15
N LYS A 27 -4.86 -11.75 4.44
CA LYS A 27 -4.82 -12.99 3.64
C LYS A 27 -5.30 -12.82 2.19
N LEU A 28 -6.14 -11.84 1.92
CA LEU A 28 -6.75 -11.64 0.60
C LEU A 28 -6.08 -10.52 -0.22
N VAL A 29 -4.95 -9.98 0.22
CA VAL A 29 -4.22 -8.98 -0.57
C VAL A 29 -3.81 -9.52 -1.95
N HIS A 30 -3.81 -8.63 -2.93
CA HIS A 30 -3.51 -8.91 -4.33
C HIS A 30 -2.17 -9.64 -4.54
N ALA A 31 -2.10 -10.47 -5.58
CA ALA A 31 -0.90 -11.25 -5.91
C ALA A 31 0.37 -10.42 -6.01
N SER A 32 0.29 -9.18 -6.52
CA SER A 32 1.45 -8.28 -6.61
C SER A 32 2.04 -7.89 -5.25
N LEU A 33 1.19 -7.76 -4.21
CA LEU A 33 1.63 -7.54 -2.84
C LEU A 33 2.31 -8.80 -2.28
N ILE A 34 1.75 -9.98 -2.55
CA ILE A 34 2.37 -11.26 -2.15
C ILE A 34 3.74 -11.42 -2.80
N ASP A 35 3.87 -11.10 -4.09
CA ASP A 35 5.14 -11.21 -4.80
C ASP A 35 6.16 -10.16 -4.30
N GLY A 36 5.71 -8.94 -4.00
CA GLY A 36 6.53 -7.92 -3.34
C GLY A 36 7.04 -8.37 -1.97
N ILE A 37 6.18 -9.03 -1.17
CA ILE A 37 6.56 -9.61 0.12
C ILE A 37 7.60 -10.73 -0.07
N ARG A 38 7.42 -11.60 -1.06
CA ARG A 38 8.37 -12.68 -1.35
C ARG A 38 9.74 -12.18 -1.80
N LEU A 39 9.78 -11.05 -2.50
CA LEU A 39 11.02 -10.40 -2.93
C LEU A 39 11.71 -9.63 -1.80
N SER A 40 11.05 -9.41 -0.68
CA SER A 40 11.61 -8.70 0.47
C SER A 40 12.41 -9.64 1.37
N ALA A 41 13.31 -9.07 2.19
CA ALA A 41 14.03 -9.79 3.24
C ALA A 41 13.24 -9.85 4.56
N ALA A 42 12.07 -9.20 4.63
CA ALA A 42 11.25 -9.13 5.82
C ALA A 42 10.54 -10.44 6.12
N LYS A 43 10.38 -10.75 7.40
CA LYS A 43 9.44 -11.79 7.83
C LYS A 43 8.01 -11.35 7.56
N CYS A 44 7.16 -12.27 7.10
CA CYS A 44 5.74 -12.00 6.89
C CYS A 44 4.87 -12.93 7.72
N ILE A 45 3.85 -12.36 8.35
CA ILE A 45 2.74 -13.10 8.98
C ILE A 45 1.45 -12.62 8.28
N ARG A 46 0.68 -13.57 7.74
CA ARG A 46 -0.62 -13.28 7.13
C ARG A 46 -1.72 -13.47 8.15
N TYR A 47 -2.42 -12.38 8.51
CA TYR A 47 -3.59 -12.46 9.39
C TYR A 47 -4.87 -12.77 8.59
N ARG A 48 -5.87 -13.33 9.26
CA ARG A 48 -7.17 -13.65 8.64
C ARG A 48 -7.81 -12.39 8.11
N HIS A 49 -8.47 -12.51 6.97
CA HIS A 49 -9.10 -11.41 6.27
C HIS A 49 -9.96 -10.57 7.20
N GLN A 50 -9.63 -9.27 7.27
CA GLN A 50 -10.25 -8.25 8.12
C GLN A 50 -10.38 -8.62 9.62
N ASP A 51 -9.61 -9.59 10.11
CA ASP A 51 -9.57 -9.92 11.53
C ASP A 51 -8.66 -8.95 12.29
N TYR A 52 -9.21 -7.79 12.60
CA TYR A 52 -8.48 -6.72 13.31
C TYR A 52 -8.13 -7.11 14.76
N ALA A 53 -8.88 -8.03 15.37
CA ALA A 53 -8.54 -8.55 16.71
C ALA A 53 -7.27 -9.42 16.63
N GLN A 54 -7.16 -10.28 15.62
CA GLN A 54 -5.92 -11.03 15.38
C GLN A 54 -4.75 -10.09 15.05
N LEU A 55 -4.97 -9.06 14.23
CA LEU A 55 -3.94 -8.07 13.91
C LEU A 55 -3.46 -7.33 15.17
N GLU A 56 -4.38 -6.90 16.04
CA GLU A 56 -4.04 -6.25 17.30
C GLU A 56 -3.18 -7.14 18.20
N ASN A 57 -3.53 -8.43 18.33
CA ASN A 57 -2.75 -9.40 19.08
C ASN A 57 -1.33 -9.61 18.49
N LEU A 58 -1.22 -9.60 17.14
CA LEU A 58 0.08 -9.71 16.48
C LEU A 58 0.94 -8.44 16.70
N LEU A 59 0.34 -7.26 16.62
CA LEU A 59 1.02 -6.01 16.93
C LEU A 59 1.49 -5.95 18.37
N ALA A 60 0.61 -6.28 19.33
CA ALA A 60 0.96 -6.33 20.76
C ALA A 60 2.12 -7.29 21.04
N LYS A 61 2.13 -8.45 20.37
CA LYS A 61 3.18 -9.46 20.54
C LYS A 61 4.53 -9.01 19.96
N HIS A 62 4.54 -8.37 18.79
CA HIS A 62 5.74 -8.21 17.99
C HIS A 62 6.30 -6.78 17.93
N HIS A 63 5.59 -5.75 18.45
CA HIS A 63 6.05 -4.34 18.34
C HIS A 63 7.42 -4.08 18.97
N GLY A 64 7.81 -4.84 19.99
CA GLY A 64 9.14 -4.72 20.65
C GLY A 64 10.23 -5.58 19.99
N GLU A 65 9.89 -6.46 19.05
CA GLU A 65 10.85 -7.39 18.43
C GLU A 65 11.44 -6.86 17.11
N TYR A 66 10.73 -5.94 16.43
CA TYR A 66 11.10 -5.44 15.11
C TYR A 66 11.30 -3.93 15.11
N HIS A 67 12.24 -3.47 14.29
CA HIS A 67 12.46 -2.03 14.09
C HIS A 67 11.25 -1.36 13.44
N TRP A 68 10.68 -2.01 12.42
CA TRP A 68 9.46 -1.58 11.76
C TRP A 68 8.47 -2.73 11.59
N ILE A 69 7.18 -2.41 11.66
CA ILE A 69 6.10 -3.30 11.28
C ILE A 69 5.29 -2.62 10.19
N ILE A 70 5.13 -3.28 9.04
CA ILE A 70 4.31 -2.76 7.95
C ILE A 70 3.04 -3.59 7.86
N VAL A 71 1.89 -2.95 8.12
CA VAL A 71 0.58 -3.56 7.92
C VAL A 71 0.16 -3.32 6.48
N VAL A 72 -0.10 -4.40 5.74
CA VAL A 72 -0.41 -4.39 4.30
C VAL A 72 -1.86 -4.84 4.10
N THR A 73 -2.64 -4.01 3.42
CA THR A 73 -4.05 -4.28 3.09
C THR A 73 -4.43 -3.64 1.75
N GLU A 74 -5.58 -4.05 1.21
CA GLU A 74 -6.30 -3.29 0.18
C GLU A 74 -7.43 -2.47 0.84
N SER A 75 -7.84 -1.40 0.21
CA SER A 75 -9.02 -0.63 0.66
C SER A 75 -10.33 -1.26 0.22
N VAL A 76 -10.36 -1.77 -1.00
CA VAL A 76 -11.44 -2.60 -1.57
C VAL A 76 -10.81 -3.86 -2.13
N PHE A 77 -11.24 -5.02 -1.66
CA PHE A 77 -10.71 -6.31 -2.09
C PHE A 77 -11.35 -6.76 -3.41
N SER A 78 -10.52 -7.12 -4.38
CA SER A 78 -10.95 -7.31 -5.78
C SER A 78 -11.93 -8.46 -6.00
N MET A 79 -11.84 -9.53 -5.21
CA MET A 79 -12.64 -10.73 -5.42
C MET A 79 -14.02 -10.65 -4.78
N ASP A 80 -14.08 -10.13 -3.55
CA ASP A 80 -15.30 -10.11 -2.74
C ASP A 80 -15.98 -8.74 -2.75
N GLY A 81 -15.24 -7.68 -3.12
CA GLY A 81 -15.74 -6.30 -3.19
C GLY A 81 -15.94 -5.65 -1.82
N ASP A 82 -15.51 -6.31 -0.77
CA ASP A 82 -15.63 -5.80 0.59
C ASP A 82 -14.58 -4.72 0.89
N VAL A 83 -14.89 -3.89 1.85
CA VAL A 83 -14.16 -2.67 2.17
C VAL A 83 -13.46 -2.81 3.52
N ALA A 84 -12.17 -2.47 3.56
CA ALA A 84 -11.41 -2.46 4.80
C ALA A 84 -11.81 -1.28 5.71
N SER A 85 -11.82 -1.50 7.03
CA SER A 85 -11.94 -0.43 8.03
C SER A 85 -10.55 0.20 8.23
N LEU A 86 -10.20 1.17 7.37
CA LEU A 86 -8.91 1.86 7.43
C LEU A 86 -8.78 2.74 8.67
N ASP A 87 -9.88 3.34 9.11
CA ASP A 87 -9.99 4.09 10.37
C ASP A 87 -9.55 3.25 11.57
N ARG A 88 -10.02 1.99 11.65
CA ARG A 88 -9.62 1.05 12.69
C ARG A 88 -8.14 0.68 12.58
N LEU A 89 -7.60 0.51 11.38
CA LEU A 89 -6.16 0.28 11.18
C LEU A 89 -5.32 1.47 11.65
N VAL A 90 -5.79 2.68 11.40
CA VAL A 90 -5.15 3.92 11.89
C VAL A 90 -5.19 3.99 13.42
N GLU A 91 -6.30 3.62 14.05
CA GLU A 91 -6.38 3.54 15.52
C GLU A 91 -5.35 2.55 16.08
N LEU A 92 -5.20 1.38 15.48
CA LEU A 92 -4.18 0.40 15.87
C LEU A 92 -2.77 0.96 15.68
N LYS A 93 -2.49 1.56 14.52
CA LYS A 93 -1.20 2.19 14.24
C LYS A 93 -0.82 3.24 15.29
N ARG A 94 -1.75 4.09 15.70
CA ARG A 94 -1.50 5.17 16.67
C ARG A 94 -1.04 4.68 18.05
N ARG A 95 -1.26 3.42 18.37
CA ARG A 95 -0.80 2.82 19.64
C ARG A 95 0.67 2.42 19.62
N TYR A 96 1.31 2.36 18.43
CA TYR A 96 2.67 1.88 18.25
C TYR A 96 3.46 2.83 17.35
N THR A 97 4.63 3.26 17.81
CA THR A 97 5.47 4.26 17.11
C THR A 97 6.19 3.71 15.88
N ASN A 98 6.33 2.37 15.80
CA ASN A 98 7.05 1.67 14.73
C ASN A 98 6.13 0.96 13.72
N VAL A 99 4.85 1.30 13.68
CA VAL A 99 3.89 0.72 12.73
C VAL A 99 3.63 1.68 11.58
N MET A 100 3.73 1.18 10.36
CA MET A 100 3.37 1.86 9.12
C MET A 100 2.23 1.15 8.40
N LEU A 101 1.37 1.92 7.72
CA LEU A 101 0.27 1.39 6.91
C LEU A 101 0.59 1.48 5.44
N TYR A 102 0.49 0.34 4.76
CA TYR A 102 0.54 0.19 3.31
C TYR A 102 -0.86 -0.17 2.81
N VAL A 103 -1.51 0.74 2.09
CA VAL A 103 -2.88 0.57 1.61
C VAL A 103 -2.90 0.65 0.09
N ASP A 104 -3.39 -0.41 -0.55
CA ASP A 104 -3.63 -0.43 -2.00
C ASP A 104 -5.07 0.00 -2.29
N GLU A 105 -5.22 1.18 -2.88
CA GLU A 105 -6.50 1.79 -3.30
C GLU A 105 -6.84 1.50 -4.78
N ALA A 106 -6.25 0.47 -5.37
CA ALA A 106 -6.43 0.19 -6.79
C ALA A 106 -7.90 0.08 -7.23
N HIS A 107 -8.78 -0.35 -6.35
CA HIS A 107 -10.22 -0.45 -6.57
C HIS A 107 -11.03 0.69 -5.92
N GLY A 108 -10.42 1.52 -5.08
CA GLY A 108 -11.06 2.65 -4.41
C GLY A 108 -10.90 3.98 -5.14
N ILE A 109 -9.71 4.22 -5.73
CA ILE A 109 -9.40 5.48 -6.44
C ILE A 109 -10.35 5.74 -7.59
N ALA A 110 -10.82 6.99 -7.74
CA ALA A 110 -11.81 7.47 -8.70
C ALA A 110 -13.20 6.80 -8.61
N VAL A 111 -13.45 5.96 -7.58
CA VAL A 111 -14.73 5.26 -7.34
C VAL A 111 -15.31 5.63 -5.98
N ARG A 112 -14.49 5.77 -4.96
CA ARG A 112 -14.90 6.02 -3.57
C ARG A 112 -14.37 7.37 -3.08
N GLY A 113 -15.04 7.91 -2.06
CA GLY A 113 -14.73 9.23 -1.52
C GLY A 113 -15.37 10.37 -2.31
N GLN A 114 -15.59 11.51 -1.66
CA GLN A 114 -16.29 12.66 -2.25
C GLN A 114 -15.53 13.27 -3.45
N ARG A 115 -14.20 13.24 -3.41
CA ARG A 115 -13.32 13.73 -4.47
C ARG A 115 -12.73 12.60 -5.32
N GLY A 116 -13.19 11.35 -5.11
CA GLY A 116 -12.65 10.18 -5.77
C GLY A 116 -11.26 9.77 -5.28
N LEU A 117 -10.83 10.17 -4.08
CA LEU A 117 -9.50 9.83 -3.56
C LEU A 117 -9.45 8.48 -2.83
N GLY A 118 -10.52 7.69 -2.92
CA GLY A 118 -10.58 6.35 -2.39
C GLY A 118 -11.22 6.23 -1.01
N VAL A 119 -11.14 5.04 -0.43
CA VAL A 119 -11.71 4.70 0.89
C VAL A 119 -11.00 5.47 2.01
N ALA A 120 -9.72 5.73 1.88
CA ALA A 120 -8.97 6.53 2.86
C ALA A 120 -9.51 7.97 2.97
N GLU A 121 -10.02 8.56 1.87
CA GLU A 121 -10.75 9.81 1.90
C GLU A 121 -12.10 9.65 2.57
N GLU A 122 -12.86 8.64 2.16
CA GLU A 122 -14.21 8.37 2.67
C GLU A 122 -14.21 8.18 4.19
N GLN A 123 -13.19 7.51 4.72
CA GLN A 123 -13.01 7.27 6.15
C GLN A 123 -12.17 8.35 6.87
N GLY A 124 -11.81 9.44 6.18
CA GLY A 124 -11.12 10.59 6.78
C GLY A 124 -9.69 10.34 7.26
N CYS A 125 -9.00 9.31 6.74
CA CYS A 125 -7.70 8.87 7.23
C CYS A 125 -6.54 9.00 6.22
N LEU A 126 -6.71 9.76 5.12
CA LEU A 126 -5.69 9.95 4.08
C LEU A 126 -4.30 10.30 4.62
N LYS A 127 -4.22 11.16 5.64
CA LYS A 127 -2.95 11.67 6.19
C LYS A 127 -2.25 10.66 7.10
N ASP A 128 -2.94 9.63 7.54
CA ASP A 128 -2.44 8.63 8.47
C ASP A 128 -1.81 7.42 7.76
N ILE A 129 -2.05 7.30 6.44
CA ILE A 129 -1.49 6.22 5.62
C ILE A 129 -0.07 6.58 5.20
N ASP A 130 0.88 5.67 5.40
CA ASP A 130 2.31 5.91 5.06
C ASP A 130 2.61 5.64 3.59
N PHE A 131 1.95 4.62 3.01
CA PHE A 131 2.03 4.24 1.60
C PHE A 131 0.61 4.10 1.05
N LEU A 132 0.08 5.18 0.48
CA LEU A 132 -1.21 5.16 -0.21
C LEU A 132 -0.96 4.90 -1.69
N CYS A 133 -1.26 3.69 -2.13
CA CYS A 133 -0.98 3.19 -3.46
C CYS A 133 -2.24 3.18 -4.32
N GLY A 134 -2.11 3.45 -5.60
CA GLY A 134 -3.23 3.36 -6.53
C GLY A 134 -2.77 3.09 -7.95
N THR A 135 -3.70 2.70 -8.82
CA THR A 135 -3.43 2.42 -10.23
C THR A 135 -4.26 3.29 -11.15
N PHE A 136 -3.67 3.64 -12.28
CA PHE A 136 -4.38 4.30 -13.37
C PHE A 136 -5.04 3.30 -14.36
N GLY A 137 -4.77 2.00 -14.19
CA GLY A 137 -5.22 0.94 -15.11
C GLY A 137 -6.64 0.43 -14.89
N LYS A 138 -7.41 1.01 -13.98
CA LYS A 138 -8.79 0.62 -13.67
C LYS A 138 -9.74 1.79 -13.94
N ALA A 139 -10.30 2.43 -12.91
CA ALA A 139 -11.26 3.52 -13.06
C ALA A 139 -10.75 4.71 -13.89
N MET A 140 -9.43 4.97 -13.88
CA MET A 140 -8.82 6.03 -14.67
C MET A 140 -8.60 5.67 -16.15
N ALA A 141 -8.93 4.45 -16.58
CA ALA A 141 -8.83 3.96 -17.96
C ALA A 141 -7.49 4.28 -18.67
N SER A 142 -6.37 4.19 -17.94
CA SER A 142 -5.03 4.52 -18.42
C SER A 142 -4.02 3.43 -18.06
N VAL A 143 -2.74 3.77 -18.02
CA VAL A 143 -1.63 2.86 -17.66
C VAL A 143 -0.81 3.48 -16.54
N GLY A 144 -0.28 2.63 -15.65
CA GLY A 144 0.62 3.06 -14.60
C GLY A 144 0.01 3.01 -13.22
N ALA A 145 0.80 3.47 -12.26
CA ALA A 145 0.43 3.50 -10.84
C ALA A 145 1.15 4.65 -10.12
N TYR A 146 0.74 4.91 -8.90
CA TYR A 146 1.34 5.92 -8.05
C TYR A 146 1.38 5.47 -6.60
N VAL A 147 2.29 6.04 -5.84
CA VAL A 147 2.27 6.03 -4.37
C VAL A 147 2.28 7.46 -3.86
N VAL A 148 1.42 7.74 -2.90
CA VAL A 148 1.46 8.94 -2.08
C VAL A 148 2.08 8.58 -0.74
N CYS A 149 3.14 9.28 -0.37
CA CYS A 149 3.90 9.03 0.86
C CYS A 149 4.62 10.30 1.31
N ARG A 150 5.19 10.27 2.51
CA ARG A 150 6.02 11.39 3.00
C ARG A 150 7.25 11.60 2.11
N LYS A 151 7.71 12.85 2.02
CA LYS A 151 8.86 13.24 1.18
C LYS A 151 10.10 12.37 1.43
N VAL A 152 10.42 12.07 2.69
CA VAL A 152 11.57 11.23 3.04
C VAL A 152 11.46 9.82 2.45
N ILE A 153 10.27 9.23 2.44
CA ILE A 153 10.01 7.92 1.83
C ILE A 153 10.18 8.02 0.31
N ARG A 154 9.62 9.06 -0.32
CA ARG A 154 9.78 9.29 -1.76
C ARG A 154 11.25 9.40 -2.16
N ASP A 155 12.02 10.21 -1.44
CA ASP A 155 13.43 10.43 -1.73
C ASP A 155 14.24 9.13 -1.53
N TYR A 156 13.88 8.30 -0.55
CA TYR A 156 14.46 6.98 -0.38
C TYR A 156 14.13 6.05 -1.55
N LEU A 157 12.85 5.96 -1.96
CA LEU A 157 12.40 5.10 -3.07
C LEU A 157 13.09 5.46 -4.40
N VAL A 158 13.25 6.75 -4.69
CA VAL A 158 13.92 7.24 -5.92
C VAL A 158 15.37 6.73 -5.99
N ASN A 159 16.03 6.51 -4.85
CA ASN A 159 17.42 6.07 -4.79
C ASN A 159 17.60 4.56 -4.57
N ARG A 160 16.55 3.83 -4.17
CA ARG A 160 16.67 2.42 -3.75
C ARG A 160 15.74 1.47 -4.48
N MET A 161 14.62 1.96 -4.99
CA MET A 161 13.60 1.10 -5.59
C MET A 161 13.97 0.70 -7.02
N ARG A 162 14.33 -0.56 -7.22
CA ARG A 162 14.81 -1.08 -8.50
C ARG A 162 13.78 -0.93 -9.63
N THR A 163 12.51 -1.23 -9.37
CA THR A 163 11.45 -1.12 -10.37
C THR A 163 11.09 0.32 -10.75
N LEU A 164 11.59 1.32 -10.01
CA LEU A 164 11.49 2.73 -10.37
C LEU A 164 12.73 3.21 -11.14
N ILE A 165 13.92 2.74 -10.73
CA ILE A 165 15.20 3.18 -11.30
C ILE A 165 15.43 2.55 -12.68
N PHE A 166 15.13 1.24 -12.83
CA PHE A 166 15.42 0.45 -14.02
C PHE A 166 14.19 0.21 -14.90
N THR A 167 13.35 1.23 -15.05
CA THR A 167 12.15 1.19 -15.88
C THR A 167 12.05 2.46 -16.73
N THR A 168 11.19 2.43 -17.75
CA THR A 168 10.91 3.57 -18.62
C THR A 168 9.78 4.43 -18.04
N ALA A 169 9.80 5.71 -18.32
CA ALA A 169 8.72 6.63 -17.98
C ALA A 169 7.40 6.26 -18.70
N LEU A 170 6.28 6.69 -18.14
CA LEU A 170 4.98 6.55 -18.81
C LEU A 170 4.96 7.37 -20.11
N PRO A 171 4.30 6.85 -21.17
CA PRO A 171 4.12 7.61 -22.39
C PRO A 171 3.38 8.93 -22.14
N PRO A 172 3.79 10.05 -22.79
CA PRO A 172 3.16 11.36 -22.58
C PRO A 172 1.66 11.37 -22.80
N ILE A 173 1.17 10.59 -23.76
CA ILE A 173 -0.27 10.47 -24.06
C ILE A 173 -1.06 9.95 -22.86
N ASN A 174 -0.53 8.96 -22.11
CA ASN A 174 -1.17 8.43 -20.91
C ASN A 174 -1.22 9.48 -19.79
N VAL A 175 -0.16 10.29 -19.67
CA VAL A 175 -0.12 11.39 -18.69
C VAL A 175 -1.13 12.48 -19.05
N ALA A 176 -1.25 12.82 -20.34
CA ALA A 176 -2.25 13.77 -20.83
C ALA A 176 -3.68 13.26 -20.58
N TRP A 177 -3.93 11.99 -20.86
CA TRP A 177 -5.22 11.34 -20.58
C TRP A 177 -5.61 11.42 -19.09
N MET A 178 -4.71 11.05 -18.19
CA MET A 178 -4.95 11.11 -16.73
C MET A 178 -5.24 12.54 -16.22
N ARG A 179 -4.84 13.57 -16.94
CA ARG A 179 -5.18 14.97 -16.61
C ARG A 179 -6.53 15.40 -17.17
N PHE A 180 -7.03 14.70 -18.15
CA PHE A 180 -8.32 14.95 -18.79
C PHE A 180 -9.47 14.27 -18.05
N VAL A 181 -9.27 13.02 -17.56
CA VAL A 181 -10.22 12.25 -16.74
C VAL A 181 -10.24 12.78 -15.31
#